data_ac10101cc4ae89b1c97d909f2441916e
#
_entry.id   ac10101cc4ae89b1c97d909f2441916e
#
_cell.length_a   1.000
_cell.length_b   1.000
_cell.length_c   1.000
_cell.angle_alpha   90.00
_cell.angle_beta   90.00
_cell.angle_gamma   90.00
#
_symmetry.space_group_name_H-M   'P 1'
#
loop_
_entity.id
_entity.type
_entity.pdbx_description
1 polymer ?
#
loop_
_entity_poly.entity_id
_entity_poly.type
_entity_poly.pdbx_seq_one_letter_code
_entity_poly.pdbx_strand_id
1 'polypeptide(L)'
;MPSNDTQFIQQLKRFEGEIAHLYLDSKGNPTIGVGFLMANAKQFCALNLIHKKSGKPARNSEKQAEYKKISKQKSGYKASWYAQFCELTLPSHETDKLLHKHLTQFKQELNRVFSKQSGFNCQFEQMPLSAQYALLDMAFNLGTPHLAKNWPKLHQAIKQQDWHCAAQECSRRHIQSERNAATEQLFKQAISKQPNKHHNGKSVNYQTSLLTKLFRALFSWLLKKAKKKLFKR
;
A
#
# COMPACT_ATOMS: atom_id res chain seq x y z
N MET A 1 22.27 7.55 -11.67
CA MET A 1 21.33 7.64 -10.54
C MET A 1 20.30 6.53 -10.68
N PRO A 2 19.89 5.83 -9.60
CA PRO A 2 18.81 4.84 -9.69
C PRO A 2 17.53 5.51 -10.21
N SER A 3 16.76 4.77 -11.01
CA SER A 3 15.47 5.26 -11.49
C SER A 3 14.50 5.51 -10.31
N ASN A 4 13.50 6.38 -10.50
CA ASN A 4 12.49 6.63 -9.46
C ASN A 4 11.77 5.33 -9.06
N ASP A 5 11.56 4.40 -9.99
CA ASP A 5 10.99 3.07 -9.70
C ASP A 5 11.90 2.25 -8.77
N THR A 6 13.23 2.31 -8.96
CA THR A 6 14.18 1.60 -8.09
C THR A 6 14.12 2.12 -6.65
N GLN A 7 14.06 3.44 -6.46
CA GLN A 7 13.94 4.04 -5.13
C GLN A 7 12.62 3.65 -4.45
N PHE A 8 11.51 3.65 -5.19
CA PHE A 8 10.21 3.25 -4.69
C PHE A 8 10.19 1.76 -4.28
N ILE A 9 10.79 0.89 -5.09
CA ILE A 9 10.92 -0.55 -4.78
C ILE A 9 11.72 -0.77 -3.50
N GLN A 10 12.84 -0.06 -3.32
CA GLN A 10 13.64 -0.13 -2.10
C GLN A 10 12.84 0.33 -0.87
N GLN A 11 12.03 1.39 -1.01
CA GLN A 11 11.16 1.87 0.04
C GLN A 11 10.07 0.84 0.41
N LEU A 12 9.44 0.19 -0.57
CA LEU A 12 8.49 -0.89 -0.32
C LEU A 12 9.14 -2.06 0.43
N LYS A 13 10.31 -2.52 -0.01
CA LYS A 13 11.07 -3.58 0.68
C LYS A 13 11.42 -3.21 2.11
N ARG A 14 11.75 -1.94 2.38
CA ARG A 14 12.02 -1.45 3.73
C ARG A 14 10.79 -1.57 4.65
N PHE A 15 9.60 -1.25 4.15
CA PHE A 15 8.37 -1.28 4.95
C PHE A 15 7.76 -2.66 5.09
N GLU A 16 7.81 -3.48 4.04
CA GLU A 16 7.22 -4.82 4.05
C GLU A 16 8.19 -5.89 4.61
N GLY A 17 9.49 -5.59 4.59
CA GLY A 17 10.53 -6.60 4.80
C GLY A 17 10.74 -7.47 3.55
N GLU A 18 11.87 -8.14 3.47
CA GLU A 18 12.19 -9.10 2.42
C GLU A 18 12.57 -10.44 3.04
N ILE A 19 11.72 -11.45 2.87
CA ILE A 19 11.93 -12.80 3.40
C ILE A 19 12.22 -13.74 2.23
N ALA A 20 13.48 -14.13 2.09
CA ALA A 20 13.94 -14.92 0.94
C ALA A 20 13.54 -16.41 0.98
N HIS A 21 12.91 -16.90 2.04
CA HIS A 21 12.43 -18.27 2.18
C HIS A 21 10.92 -18.33 2.35
N LEU A 22 10.33 -19.49 2.09
CA LEU A 22 8.90 -19.70 2.28
C LEU A 22 8.56 -19.70 3.79
N TYR A 23 7.48 -19.02 4.15
CA TYR A 23 6.96 -18.95 5.53
C TYR A 23 5.43 -18.94 5.52
N LEU A 24 4.80 -19.11 6.67
CA LEU A 24 3.36 -18.90 6.83
C LEU A 24 3.11 -17.49 7.40
N ASP A 25 2.21 -16.75 6.77
CA ASP A 25 1.76 -15.45 7.26
C ASP A 25 0.88 -15.60 8.52
N SER A 26 0.39 -14.48 9.06
CA SER A 26 -0.47 -14.47 10.26
C SER A 26 -1.80 -15.25 10.09
N LYS A 27 -2.19 -15.51 8.84
CA LYS A 27 -3.40 -16.29 8.49
C LYS A 27 -3.08 -17.75 8.16
N GLY A 28 -1.80 -18.15 8.21
CA GLY A 28 -1.35 -19.47 7.87
C GLY A 28 -1.16 -19.72 6.37
N ASN A 29 -1.09 -18.66 5.56
CA ASN A 29 -0.88 -18.80 4.12
C ASN A 29 0.61 -18.85 3.76
N PRO A 30 1.04 -19.77 2.86
CA PRO A 30 2.41 -19.79 2.35
C PRO A 30 2.75 -18.49 1.63
N THR A 31 3.83 -17.84 2.06
CA THR A 31 4.23 -16.49 1.65
C THR A 31 5.75 -16.42 1.47
N ILE A 32 6.24 -15.59 0.54
CA ILE A 32 7.68 -15.39 0.28
C ILE A 32 7.95 -13.94 -0.18
N GLY A 33 9.20 -13.51 -0.13
CA GLY A 33 9.63 -12.20 -0.63
C GLY A 33 9.09 -11.05 0.23
N VAL A 34 8.44 -10.10 -0.38
CA VAL A 34 7.81 -8.93 0.27
C VAL A 34 6.31 -9.17 0.52
N GLY A 35 5.96 -10.34 1.05
CA GLY A 35 4.57 -10.68 1.34
C GLY A 35 3.81 -11.32 0.17
N PHE A 36 4.50 -11.92 -0.81
CA PHE A 36 3.85 -12.58 -1.94
C PHE A 36 3.21 -13.90 -1.52
N LEU A 37 1.88 -13.94 -1.59
CA LEU A 37 1.09 -15.15 -1.33
C LEU A 37 1.37 -16.21 -2.40
N MET A 38 1.74 -17.40 -1.96
CA MET A 38 1.87 -18.61 -2.79
C MET A 38 0.65 -19.49 -2.57
N ALA A 39 -0.44 -19.21 -3.27
CA ALA A 39 -1.72 -19.90 -3.06
C ALA A 39 -1.67 -21.42 -3.32
N ASN A 40 -0.68 -21.89 -4.09
CA ASN A 40 -0.47 -23.30 -4.38
C ASN A 40 0.97 -23.58 -4.76
N ALA A 41 1.34 -24.87 -4.74
CA ALA A 41 2.69 -25.33 -5.07
C ALA A 41 3.10 -24.96 -6.51
N LYS A 42 2.17 -24.87 -7.47
CA LYS A 42 2.48 -24.49 -8.86
C LYS A 42 3.05 -23.07 -8.93
N GLN A 43 2.49 -22.12 -8.18
CA GLN A 43 3.01 -20.74 -8.12
C GLN A 43 4.42 -20.72 -7.50
N PHE A 44 4.66 -21.46 -6.42
CA PHE A 44 5.97 -21.55 -5.80
C PHE A 44 7.01 -22.22 -6.71
N CYS A 45 6.63 -23.30 -7.42
CA CYS A 45 7.50 -23.97 -8.38
C CYS A 45 7.89 -23.10 -9.59
N ALA A 46 7.07 -22.12 -9.94
CA ALA A 46 7.36 -21.19 -11.03
C ALA A 46 8.46 -20.15 -10.66
N LEU A 47 8.86 -20.06 -9.39
CA LEU A 47 9.92 -19.16 -8.96
C LEU A 47 11.32 -19.72 -9.28
N ASN A 48 12.27 -18.85 -9.58
CA ASN A 48 13.68 -19.20 -9.77
C ASN A 48 14.39 -19.33 -8.41
N LEU A 49 14.05 -20.38 -7.66
CA LEU A 49 14.64 -20.69 -6.36
C LEU A 49 15.98 -21.38 -6.52
N ILE A 50 16.89 -21.11 -5.60
CA ILE A 50 18.21 -21.75 -5.51
C ILE A 50 18.39 -22.41 -4.15
N HIS A 51 19.27 -23.39 -4.07
CA HIS A 51 19.68 -24.02 -2.81
C HIS A 51 20.54 -23.05 -1.99
N LYS A 52 20.20 -22.85 -0.72
CA LYS A 52 20.95 -21.96 0.19
C LYS A 52 22.43 -22.31 0.30
N LYS A 53 22.76 -23.61 0.33
CA LYS A 53 24.14 -24.08 0.52
C LYS A 53 24.97 -24.05 -0.76
N SER A 54 24.40 -24.47 -1.89
CA SER A 54 25.17 -24.67 -3.13
C SER A 54 24.99 -23.56 -4.16
N GLY A 55 23.98 -22.68 -3.99
CA GLY A 55 23.61 -21.67 -4.98
C GLY A 55 23.04 -22.24 -6.30
N LYS A 56 22.92 -23.58 -6.41
CA LYS A 56 22.40 -24.22 -7.63
C LYS A 56 20.90 -24.06 -7.76
N PRO A 57 20.36 -23.95 -8.99
CA PRO A 57 18.91 -23.91 -9.22
C PRO A 57 18.21 -25.13 -8.63
N ALA A 58 17.06 -24.90 -7.98
CA ALA A 58 16.24 -25.94 -7.41
C ALA A 58 15.36 -26.60 -8.46
N ARG A 59 15.24 -27.94 -8.41
CA ARG A 59 14.33 -28.72 -9.26
C ARG A 59 12.87 -28.56 -8.78
N ASN A 60 11.92 -28.79 -9.68
CA ASN A 60 10.49 -28.68 -9.34
C ASN A 60 10.06 -29.64 -8.24
N SER A 61 10.62 -30.88 -8.20
CA SER A 61 10.34 -31.83 -7.13
C SER A 61 10.78 -31.33 -5.76
N GLU A 62 11.94 -30.69 -5.68
CA GLU A 62 12.47 -30.08 -4.43
C GLU A 62 11.60 -28.91 -3.96
N LYS A 63 11.19 -28.03 -4.90
CA LYS A 63 10.27 -26.93 -4.62
C LYS A 63 8.92 -27.45 -4.11
N GLN A 64 8.35 -28.47 -4.74
CA GLN A 64 7.09 -29.08 -4.29
C GLN A 64 7.21 -29.67 -2.89
N ALA A 65 8.32 -30.37 -2.61
CA ALA A 65 8.58 -30.96 -1.30
C ALA A 65 8.69 -29.88 -0.22
N GLU A 66 9.43 -28.80 -0.49
CA GLU A 66 9.56 -27.70 0.47
C GLU A 66 8.23 -26.98 0.67
N TYR A 67 7.46 -26.69 -0.40
CA TYR A 67 6.12 -26.10 -0.28
C TYR A 67 5.22 -26.95 0.61
N LYS A 68 5.15 -28.27 0.37
CA LYS A 68 4.34 -29.20 1.17
C LYS A 68 4.82 -29.27 2.62
N LYS A 69 6.13 -29.21 2.86
CA LYS A 69 6.74 -29.22 4.20
C LYS A 69 6.35 -27.99 5.00
N ILE A 70 6.46 -26.79 4.39
CA ILE A 70 6.15 -25.53 5.07
C ILE A 70 4.64 -25.37 5.28
N SER A 71 3.81 -25.73 4.30
CA SER A 71 2.34 -25.63 4.41
C SER A 71 1.76 -26.50 5.56
N LYS A 72 2.51 -27.47 6.05
CA LYS A 72 2.12 -28.34 7.19
C LYS A 72 2.62 -27.83 8.54
N GLN A 73 3.46 -26.78 8.56
CA GLN A 73 3.97 -26.24 9.81
C GLN A 73 2.85 -25.51 10.58
N LYS A 74 3.06 -25.34 11.89
CA LYS A 74 2.19 -24.52 12.72
C LYS A 74 2.28 -23.06 12.27
N SER A 75 1.13 -22.37 12.15
CA SER A 75 1.04 -20.94 11.90
C SER A 75 1.27 -20.13 13.19
N GLY A 76 1.41 -18.79 13.05
CA GLY A 76 1.53 -17.88 14.19
C GLY A 76 2.97 -17.62 14.66
N TYR A 77 3.97 -18.21 14.03
CA TYR A 77 5.38 -17.90 14.29
C TYR A 77 5.88 -16.76 13.40
N LYS A 78 6.96 -16.09 13.84
CA LYS A 78 7.66 -15.11 13.00
C LYS A 78 8.22 -15.77 11.74
N ALA A 79 8.27 -15.03 10.63
CA ALA A 79 8.79 -15.55 9.36
C ALA A 79 10.19 -16.18 9.50
N SER A 80 11.07 -15.61 10.32
CA SER A 80 12.42 -16.15 10.60
C SER A 80 12.42 -17.55 11.20
N TRP A 81 11.37 -17.94 11.93
CA TRP A 81 11.27 -19.27 12.52
C TRP A 81 11.18 -20.37 11.45
N TYR A 82 10.56 -20.10 10.31
CA TYR A 82 10.41 -21.07 9.22
C TYR A 82 11.73 -21.32 8.48
N ALA A 83 12.72 -20.44 8.60
CA ALA A 83 14.01 -20.53 7.91
C ALA A 83 14.74 -21.86 8.17
N GLN A 84 14.57 -22.46 9.36
CA GLN A 84 15.16 -23.76 9.74
C GLN A 84 14.61 -24.95 8.95
N PHE A 85 13.43 -24.81 8.38
CA PHE A 85 12.78 -25.85 7.59
C PHE A 85 13.01 -25.69 6.09
N CYS A 86 13.58 -24.58 5.65
CA CYS A 86 13.77 -24.23 4.24
C CYS A 86 15.22 -24.47 3.81
N GLU A 87 15.38 -25.21 2.72
CA GLU A 87 16.66 -25.42 2.03
C GLU A 87 16.82 -24.51 0.82
N LEU A 88 15.71 -23.96 0.34
CA LEU A 88 15.65 -23.09 -0.82
C LEU A 88 15.58 -21.62 -0.41
N THR A 89 16.02 -20.76 -1.31
CA THR A 89 15.97 -19.31 -1.15
C THR A 89 15.64 -18.62 -2.47
N LEU A 90 14.93 -17.51 -2.39
CA LEU A 90 14.64 -16.63 -3.52
C LEU A 90 15.72 -15.56 -3.59
N PRO A 91 16.53 -15.49 -4.65
CA PRO A 91 17.49 -14.41 -4.82
C PRO A 91 16.82 -13.03 -4.87
N SER A 92 17.49 -11.99 -4.33
CA SER A 92 16.90 -10.66 -4.23
C SER A 92 16.47 -10.09 -5.59
N HIS A 93 17.25 -10.34 -6.66
CA HIS A 93 16.88 -9.91 -8.01
C HIS A 93 15.60 -10.59 -8.54
N GLU A 94 15.28 -11.81 -8.08
CA GLU A 94 14.01 -12.48 -8.40
C GLU A 94 12.86 -11.90 -7.58
N THR A 95 13.11 -11.49 -6.32
CA THR A 95 12.15 -10.71 -5.54
C THR A 95 11.82 -9.40 -6.24
N ASP A 96 12.82 -8.71 -6.80
CA ASP A 96 12.61 -7.46 -7.56
C ASP A 96 11.74 -7.69 -8.80
N LYS A 97 11.98 -8.77 -9.56
CA LYS A 97 11.13 -9.12 -10.72
C LYS A 97 9.68 -9.38 -10.33
N LEU A 98 9.47 -10.11 -9.22
CA LEU A 98 8.11 -10.34 -8.70
C LEU A 98 7.45 -9.03 -8.29
N LEU A 99 8.18 -8.16 -7.60
CA LEU A 99 7.67 -6.88 -7.16
C LEU A 99 7.28 -5.99 -8.35
N HIS A 100 8.13 -5.92 -9.37
CA HIS A 100 7.80 -5.22 -10.63
C HIS A 100 6.52 -5.75 -11.28
N LYS A 101 6.36 -7.08 -11.33
CA LYS A 101 5.16 -7.71 -11.86
C LYS A 101 3.91 -7.30 -11.08
N HIS A 102 3.97 -7.35 -9.74
CA HIS A 102 2.84 -6.93 -8.88
C HIS A 102 2.54 -5.43 -9.02
N LEU A 103 3.56 -4.58 -9.07
CA LEU A 103 3.38 -3.14 -9.30
C LEU A 103 2.71 -2.85 -10.64
N THR A 104 3.06 -3.60 -11.69
CA THR A 104 2.38 -3.48 -13.00
C THR A 104 0.90 -3.84 -12.89
N GLN A 105 0.55 -4.90 -12.16
CA GLN A 105 -0.85 -5.26 -11.91
C GLN A 105 -1.58 -4.16 -11.13
N PHE A 106 -1.00 -3.64 -10.05
CA PHE A 106 -1.58 -2.54 -9.29
C PHE A 106 -1.76 -1.27 -10.14
N LYS A 107 -0.78 -0.93 -11.00
CA LYS A 107 -0.92 0.19 -11.95
C LYS A 107 -2.15 0.01 -12.86
N GLN A 108 -2.35 -1.19 -13.41
CA GLN A 108 -3.53 -1.49 -14.24
C GLN A 108 -4.84 -1.38 -13.46
N GLU A 109 -4.88 -1.87 -12.22
CA GLU A 109 -6.05 -1.77 -11.36
C GLU A 109 -6.33 -0.30 -10.99
N LEU A 110 -5.30 0.46 -10.60
CA LEU A 110 -5.43 1.87 -10.27
C LEU A 110 -5.87 2.72 -11.47
N ASN A 111 -5.46 2.36 -12.69
CA ASN A 111 -5.97 2.99 -13.91
C ASN A 111 -7.47 2.78 -14.13
N ARG A 112 -8.04 1.66 -13.65
CA ARG A 112 -9.49 1.44 -13.69
C ARG A 112 -10.20 2.24 -12.60
N VAL A 113 -9.65 2.29 -11.39
CA VAL A 113 -10.22 3.02 -10.24
C VAL A 113 -10.17 4.52 -10.47
N PHE A 114 -8.98 5.04 -10.79
CA PHE A 114 -8.74 6.47 -11.00
C PHE A 114 -8.75 6.78 -12.50
N SER A 115 -9.93 6.82 -13.09
CA SER A 115 -10.12 7.04 -14.51
C SER A 115 -11.17 8.14 -14.78
N LYS A 116 -11.14 8.72 -15.96
CA LYS A 116 -12.19 9.66 -16.42
C LYS A 116 -13.57 9.01 -16.41
N GLN A 117 -13.67 7.73 -16.75
CA GLN A 117 -14.91 6.96 -16.71
C GLN A 117 -15.47 6.82 -15.28
N SER A 118 -14.57 6.79 -14.28
CA SER A 118 -14.94 6.78 -12.86
C SER A 118 -15.14 8.19 -12.26
N GLY A 119 -15.18 9.22 -13.11
CA GLY A 119 -15.43 10.61 -12.71
C GLY A 119 -14.21 11.34 -12.16
N PHE A 120 -13.00 10.91 -12.50
CA PHE A 120 -11.77 11.63 -12.18
C PHE A 120 -11.35 12.56 -13.33
N ASN A 121 -10.69 13.67 -13.04
CA ASN A 121 -10.27 14.66 -14.04
C ASN A 121 -9.13 14.17 -14.93
N CYS A 122 -8.36 13.15 -14.48
CA CYS A 122 -7.28 12.53 -15.23
C CYS A 122 -7.21 11.02 -14.97
N GLN A 123 -6.56 10.30 -15.86
CA GLN A 123 -6.19 8.90 -15.64
C GLN A 123 -5.07 8.81 -14.58
N PHE A 124 -4.98 7.70 -13.86
CA PHE A 124 -3.92 7.44 -12.90
C PHE A 124 -2.51 7.71 -13.47
N GLU A 125 -2.23 7.24 -14.68
CA GLU A 125 -0.94 7.44 -15.36
C GLU A 125 -0.62 8.89 -15.74
N GLN A 126 -1.63 9.76 -15.78
CA GLN A 126 -1.49 11.19 -16.06
C GLN A 126 -1.25 12.02 -14.78
N MET A 127 -1.37 11.41 -13.61
CA MET A 127 -1.07 12.07 -12.34
C MET A 127 0.44 12.32 -12.20
N PRO A 128 0.86 13.28 -11.36
CA PRO A 128 2.26 13.42 -10.98
C PRO A 128 2.84 12.09 -10.49
N LEU A 129 4.06 11.74 -10.92
CA LEU A 129 4.66 10.44 -10.62
C LEU A 129 4.72 10.13 -9.13
N SER A 130 4.96 11.16 -8.30
CA SER A 130 4.96 11.00 -6.84
C SER A 130 3.57 10.66 -6.29
N ALA A 131 2.49 11.24 -6.85
CA ALA A 131 1.12 10.85 -6.49
C ALA A 131 0.80 9.41 -6.91
N GLN A 132 1.29 8.98 -8.08
CA GLN A 132 1.17 7.59 -8.50
C GLN A 132 1.84 6.63 -7.50
N TYR A 133 3.05 6.95 -7.01
CA TYR A 133 3.74 6.14 -6.00
C TYR A 133 3.01 6.13 -4.66
N ALA A 134 2.44 7.27 -4.24
CA ALA A 134 1.62 7.30 -3.03
C ALA A 134 0.43 6.34 -3.12
N LEU A 135 -0.30 6.36 -4.23
CA LEU A 135 -1.43 5.47 -4.48
C LEU A 135 -1.01 4.00 -4.63
N LEU A 136 0.16 3.74 -5.24
CA LEU A 136 0.73 2.39 -5.33
C LEU A 136 1.09 1.84 -3.94
N ASP A 137 1.71 2.64 -3.05
CA ASP A 137 1.99 2.23 -1.68
C ASP A 137 0.71 1.94 -0.90
N MET A 138 -0.32 2.78 -1.07
CA MET A 138 -1.62 2.53 -0.45
C MET A 138 -2.29 1.26 -1.00
N ALA A 139 -2.27 1.05 -2.32
CA ALA A 139 -2.85 -0.14 -2.95
C ALA A 139 -2.10 -1.42 -2.54
N PHE A 140 -0.77 -1.37 -2.46
CA PHE A 140 0.05 -2.49 -2.01
C PHE A 140 -0.29 -2.94 -0.59
N ASN A 141 -0.55 -1.97 0.30
CA ASN A 141 -0.87 -2.23 1.71
C ASN A 141 -2.34 -2.62 1.94
N LEU A 142 -3.27 -1.95 1.28
CA LEU A 142 -4.71 -2.07 1.53
C LEU A 142 -5.42 -3.02 0.57
N GLY A 143 -4.82 -3.25 -0.59
CA GLY A 143 -5.50 -3.80 -1.76
C GLY A 143 -6.34 -2.75 -2.50
N THR A 144 -6.34 -2.82 -3.82
CA THR A 144 -7.06 -1.86 -4.69
C THR A 144 -8.57 -1.79 -4.41
N PRO A 145 -9.30 -2.92 -4.13
CA PRO A 145 -10.72 -2.84 -3.81
C PRO A 145 -11.03 -2.06 -2.54
N HIS A 146 -10.19 -2.17 -1.51
CA HIS A 146 -10.37 -1.44 -0.26
C HIS A 146 -10.08 0.05 -0.45
N LEU A 147 -8.99 0.39 -1.15
CA LEU A 147 -8.65 1.76 -1.49
C LEU A 147 -9.78 2.41 -2.32
N ALA A 148 -10.38 1.70 -3.27
CA ALA A 148 -11.45 2.21 -4.11
C ALA A 148 -12.74 2.56 -3.34
N LYS A 149 -13.03 1.85 -2.24
CA LYS A 149 -14.33 1.98 -1.53
C LYS A 149 -14.27 2.90 -0.31
N ASN A 150 -13.16 2.93 0.41
CA ASN A 150 -13.16 3.40 1.81
C ASN A 150 -12.42 4.73 2.03
N TRP A 151 -12.10 5.47 0.96
CA TRP A 151 -11.29 6.70 1.02
C TRP A 151 -11.97 7.90 0.34
N PRO A 152 -13.24 8.27 0.71
CA PRO A 152 -14.02 9.26 -0.04
C PRO A 152 -13.38 10.64 -0.09
N LYS A 153 -12.74 11.10 1.00
CA LYS A 153 -12.08 12.41 1.03
C LYS A 153 -10.82 12.44 0.17
N LEU A 154 -10.00 11.38 0.22
CA LEU A 154 -8.85 11.23 -0.65
C LEU A 154 -9.29 11.20 -2.13
N HIS A 155 -10.36 10.45 -2.45
CA HIS A 155 -10.91 10.42 -3.81
C HIS A 155 -11.38 11.80 -4.27
N GLN A 156 -12.04 12.57 -3.39
CA GLN A 156 -12.46 13.93 -3.71
C GLN A 156 -11.27 14.84 -3.98
N ALA A 157 -10.22 14.76 -3.14
CA ALA A 157 -8.99 15.50 -3.34
C ALA A 157 -8.31 15.15 -4.68
N ILE A 158 -8.22 13.86 -5.01
CA ILE A 158 -7.63 13.38 -6.28
C ILE A 158 -8.47 13.85 -7.48
N LYS A 159 -9.81 13.81 -7.40
CA LYS A 159 -10.69 14.35 -8.45
C LYS A 159 -10.42 15.82 -8.75
N GLN A 160 -10.16 16.60 -7.72
CA GLN A 160 -9.84 18.02 -7.83
C GLN A 160 -8.36 18.29 -8.13
N GLN A 161 -7.51 17.25 -8.13
CA GLN A 161 -6.05 17.37 -8.18
C GLN A 161 -5.49 18.22 -7.04
N ASP A 162 -6.18 18.25 -5.90
CA ASP A 162 -5.74 18.88 -4.66
C ASP A 162 -4.81 17.93 -3.90
N TRP A 163 -3.53 17.98 -4.27
CA TRP A 163 -2.50 17.12 -3.66
C TRP A 163 -2.19 17.49 -2.22
N HIS A 164 -2.50 18.73 -1.82
CA HIS A 164 -2.38 19.14 -0.42
C HIS A 164 -3.42 18.43 0.46
N CYS A 165 -4.68 18.46 0.05
CA CYS A 165 -5.75 17.71 0.72
C CYS A 165 -5.50 16.19 0.64
N ALA A 166 -5.01 15.68 -0.49
CA ALA A 166 -4.65 14.26 -0.63
C ALA A 166 -3.58 13.83 0.38
N ALA A 167 -2.56 14.68 0.63
CA ALA A 167 -1.54 14.44 1.64
C ALA A 167 -2.13 14.35 3.07
N GLN A 168 -3.12 15.17 3.39
CA GLN A 168 -3.79 15.14 4.70
C GLN A 168 -4.68 13.91 4.89
N GLU A 169 -5.28 13.41 3.82
CA GLU A 169 -6.29 12.34 3.88
C GLU A 169 -5.74 10.94 3.57
N CYS A 170 -4.42 10.78 3.34
CA CYS A 170 -3.81 9.49 2.99
C CYS A 170 -3.42 8.61 4.17
N SER A 171 -3.59 9.10 5.42
CA SER A 171 -3.15 8.38 6.63
C SER A 171 -3.99 7.11 6.88
N ARG A 172 -3.32 6.01 7.15
CA ARG A 172 -3.91 4.68 7.39
C ARG A 172 -3.79 4.29 8.86
N ARG A 173 -4.83 3.67 9.41
CA ARG A 173 -4.79 3.10 10.77
C ARG A 173 -3.95 1.83 10.78
N HIS A 174 -3.30 1.55 11.91
CA HIS A 174 -2.50 0.34 12.15
C HIS A 174 -1.28 0.16 11.21
N ILE A 175 -0.81 1.27 10.62
CA ILE A 175 0.41 1.31 9.81
C ILE A 175 1.48 2.10 10.55
N GLN A 176 2.73 1.75 10.32
CA GLN A 176 3.90 2.46 10.85
C GLN A 176 3.80 3.96 10.53
N SER A 177 4.05 4.81 11.52
CA SER A 177 4.01 6.27 11.35
C SER A 177 4.94 6.76 10.24
N GLU A 178 6.13 6.15 10.13
CA GLU A 178 7.10 6.43 9.07
C GLU A 178 6.54 6.16 7.67
N ARG A 179 5.79 5.06 7.49
CA ARG A 179 5.18 4.73 6.20
C ARG A 179 4.08 5.72 5.83
N ASN A 180 3.23 6.10 6.78
CA ASN A 180 2.24 7.15 6.56
C ASN A 180 2.89 8.49 6.21
N ALA A 181 3.94 8.90 6.93
CA ALA A 181 4.70 10.10 6.64
C ALA A 181 5.36 10.07 5.24
N ALA A 182 5.89 8.92 4.83
CA ALA A 182 6.46 8.74 3.49
C ALA A 182 5.40 8.88 2.39
N THR A 183 4.20 8.30 2.59
CA THR A 183 3.08 8.42 1.64
C THR A 183 2.58 9.87 1.56
N GLU A 184 2.44 10.55 2.69
CA GLU A 184 2.10 11.98 2.78
C GLU A 184 3.12 12.84 2.01
N GLN A 185 4.42 12.58 2.21
CA GLN A 185 5.49 13.30 1.52
C GLN A 185 5.45 13.10 0.00
N LEU A 186 5.07 11.91 -0.49
CA LEU A 186 4.87 11.66 -1.92
C LEU A 186 3.75 12.52 -2.51
N PHE A 187 2.62 12.68 -1.80
CA PHE A 187 1.57 13.61 -2.24
C PHE A 187 2.01 15.08 -2.17
N LYS A 188 2.77 15.48 -1.15
CA LYS A 188 3.34 16.84 -1.07
C LYS A 188 4.29 17.14 -2.23
N GLN A 189 5.10 16.19 -2.67
CA GLN A 189 5.95 16.32 -3.86
C GLN A 189 5.16 16.50 -5.16
N ALA A 190 3.92 16.04 -5.22
CA ALA A 190 3.06 16.23 -6.37
C ALA A 190 2.63 17.69 -6.55
N ILE A 191 2.59 18.49 -5.47
CA ILE A 191 2.26 19.91 -5.49
C ILE A 191 3.30 20.70 -6.31
N SER A 192 4.59 20.43 -6.07
CA SER A 192 5.70 21.18 -6.67
C SER A 192 5.92 20.88 -8.16
N LYS A 193 5.32 19.83 -8.69
CA LYS A 193 5.44 19.39 -10.09
C LYS A 193 4.22 19.71 -10.95
N GLN A 194 3.21 20.38 -10.41
CA GLN A 194 2.15 20.94 -11.24
C GLN A 194 2.72 22.11 -12.04
N PRO A 195 2.57 22.14 -13.39
CA PRO A 195 2.82 23.37 -14.13
C PRO A 195 1.89 24.43 -13.55
N ASN A 196 2.45 25.61 -13.22
CA ASN A 196 1.69 26.75 -12.69
C ASN A 196 0.43 26.96 -13.54
N LYS A 197 -0.69 26.38 -13.13
CA LYS A 197 -1.98 26.92 -13.48
C LYS A 197 -2.03 28.25 -12.74
N HIS A 198 -1.79 29.34 -13.44
CA HIS A 198 -2.07 30.67 -12.95
C HIS A 198 -3.44 30.63 -12.26
N HIS A 199 -3.44 30.64 -10.96
CA HIS A 199 -4.59 31.04 -10.18
C HIS A 199 -4.81 32.52 -10.51
N ASN A 200 -5.62 32.76 -11.55
CA ASN A 200 -6.30 34.01 -11.65
C ASN A 200 -7.07 34.17 -10.34
N GLY A 201 -6.61 35.14 -9.53
CA GLY A 201 -6.98 35.34 -8.17
C GLY A 201 -8.50 35.34 -7.96
N LYS A 202 -8.93 34.36 -7.24
CA LYS A 202 -9.88 34.53 -6.14
C LYS A 202 -9.34 33.63 -5.05
N SER A 203 -8.64 34.21 -4.09
CA SER A 203 -8.47 33.63 -2.78
C SER A 203 -9.89 33.34 -2.28
N VAL A 204 -10.31 32.09 -2.40
CA VAL A 204 -11.43 31.59 -1.62
C VAL A 204 -10.89 31.56 -0.20
N ASN A 205 -11.02 32.68 0.50
CA ASN A 205 -10.99 32.73 1.94
C ASN A 205 -11.94 31.63 2.40
N TYR A 206 -11.42 30.55 2.94
CA TYR A 206 -12.15 29.62 3.78
C TYR A 206 -12.53 30.37 5.06
N GLN A 207 -13.36 31.39 4.93
CA GLN A 207 -14.25 31.78 6.02
C GLN A 207 -15.10 30.53 6.23
N THR A 208 -14.77 29.79 7.30
CA THR A 208 -15.64 28.74 7.83
C THR A 208 -17.04 29.32 7.83
N SER A 209 -17.89 28.86 6.92
CA SER A 209 -19.22 29.38 6.74
C SER A 209 -19.91 29.34 8.10
N LEU A 210 -20.75 30.31 8.37
CA LEU A 210 -21.58 30.38 9.60
C LEU A 210 -22.23 29.01 9.91
N LEU A 211 -22.57 28.25 8.87
CA LEU A 211 -23.07 26.86 8.97
C LEU A 211 -22.09 25.90 9.64
N THR A 212 -20.79 25.97 9.35
CA THR A 212 -19.79 25.09 10.00
C THR A 212 -19.58 25.44 11.48
N LYS A 213 -19.69 26.73 11.81
CA LYS A 213 -19.67 27.20 13.21
C LYS A 213 -20.93 26.79 13.97
N LEU A 214 -22.10 26.88 13.34
CA LEU A 214 -23.39 26.40 13.91
C LEU A 214 -23.39 24.87 14.09
N PHE A 215 -22.88 24.10 13.14
CA PHE A 215 -22.75 22.63 13.27
C PHE A 215 -21.81 22.22 14.40
N ARG A 216 -20.67 22.88 14.57
CA ARG A 216 -19.74 22.62 15.70
C ARG A 216 -20.38 23.01 17.05
N ALA A 217 -21.10 24.11 17.11
CA ALA A 217 -21.80 24.53 18.33
C ALA A 217 -22.93 23.55 18.70
N LEU A 218 -23.72 23.11 17.71
CA LEU A 218 -24.81 22.12 17.91
C LEU A 218 -24.27 20.76 18.36
N PHE A 219 -23.17 20.30 17.75
CA PHE A 219 -22.54 19.02 18.10
C PHE A 219 -21.92 19.07 19.51
N SER A 220 -21.28 20.18 19.87
CA SER A 220 -20.74 20.40 21.23
C SER A 220 -21.88 20.46 22.29
N TRP A 221 -23.00 21.09 21.95
CA TRP A 221 -24.18 21.13 22.83
C TRP A 221 -24.82 19.74 23.01
N LEU A 222 -24.96 18.96 21.94
CA LEU A 222 -25.46 17.57 21.99
C LEU A 222 -24.57 16.67 22.85
N LEU A 223 -23.23 16.79 22.73
CA LEU A 223 -22.30 16.04 23.56
C LEU A 223 -22.37 16.41 25.04
N LYS A 224 -22.58 17.71 25.38
CA LYS A 224 -22.77 18.16 26.75
C LYS A 224 -24.09 17.66 27.32
N LYS A 225 -25.16 17.56 26.51
CA LYS A 225 -26.48 17.07 26.93
C LYS A 225 -26.45 15.53 27.13
N ALA A 226 -25.69 14.79 26.31
CA ALA A 226 -25.48 13.35 26.48
C ALA A 226 -24.71 13.04 27.76
N LYS A 227 -23.63 13.79 28.08
CA LYS A 227 -22.87 13.65 29.33
C LYS A 227 -23.70 13.93 30.56
N LYS A 228 -24.62 14.93 30.52
CA LYS A 228 -25.49 15.23 31.66
C LYS A 228 -26.56 14.16 31.93
N LYS A 229 -26.94 13.34 30.92
CA LYS A 229 -27.88 12.21 31.09
C LYS A 229 -27.18 10.97 31.68
N LEU A 230 -25.89 10.80 31.48
CA LEU A 230 -25.12 9.67 32.02
C LEU A 230 -24.70 9.84 33.51
N PHE A 231 -24.73 11.07 34.01
CA PHE A 231 -24.40 11.38 35.42
C PHE A 231 -25.64 11.54 36.36
N LYS A 232 -26.82 11.18 35.86
CA LYS A 232 -28.09 11.17 36.66
C LYS A 232 -28.74 9.78 36.75
N ARG A 233 -27.91 8.74 36.74
CA ARG A 233 -28.31 7.37 37.15
C ARG A 233 -27.33 6.82 38.15
#